data_1754636f01f41ce3ac12865fae9004e0
#
_entry.id   1754636f01f41ce3ac12865fae9004e0
#
_cell.length_a   1.000
_cell.length_b   1.000
_cell.length_c   1.000
_cell.angle_alpha   90.00
_cell.angle_beta   90.00
_cell.angle_gamma   90.00
#
_symmetry.space_group_name_H-M   'P 1'
#
loop_
_entity.id
_entity.type
_entity.pdbx_description
1 polymer ?
#
loop_
_entity_poly.entity_id
_entity_poly.type
_entity_poly.pdbx_seq_one_letter_code
_entity_poly.pdbx_strand_id
1 'polypeptide(L)'
;MRQCTVCGADFEPRTSNHRMCSQKCKATSDSARRRNPDLSVEISCETCGASFKPYRAGQKNCTPECGVKADRQKRRGMRGEEEASVPDDQMARLFKNYKERQSIEVSGRPDGTRLMVISDAQIPFIDEPLWKAVMNFMGDFRPHDLVINGDWMDCYEISDFDKRPERLFNLQTEFEMASDTLDDARKRIAKDGKVFWIDGNHEERLNRAIWKHAAGFAFLVSDISAGLRLEERCAGYVPYGKHVDYLGFTITHGNFVSSYSGYTAKRHADRYHSSGCNGHTHRAGSYSYTDMHNRSHTWYEIGCLCRKDLEYVKGVANWQHAFLVGTVRGGALHPQLVRVIETDSGRGFSYAGAYYEVND
;
A
#
# COMPACT_ATOMS: atom_id res chain seq x y z
N MET A 1 20.34 40.46 29.97
CA MET A 1 20.25 39.47 31.06
C MET A 1 18.82 39.31 31.49
N ARG A 2 18.37 38.09 31.76
CA ARG A 2 17.01 37.75 32.23
C ARG A 2 17.13 36.66 33.30
N GLN A 3 16.32 36.70 34.33
CA GLN A 3 16.35 35.68 35.37
C GLN A 3 15.56 34.42 34.93
N CYS A 4 16.18 33.27 35.19
CA CYS A 4 15.55 31.98 34.93
C CYS A 4 14.34 31.77 35.85
N THR A 5 13.20 31.46 35.31
CA THR A 5 11.94 31.28 36.07
C THR A 5 11.94 30.02 36.94
N VAL A 6 12.95 29.16 36.84
CA VAL A 6 13.04 27.90 37.61
C VAL A 6 14.12 27.97 38.71
N CYS A 7 15.29 28.50 38.43
CA CYS A 7 16.40 28.51 39.38
C CYS A 7 16.88 29.92 39.80
N GLY A 8 16.29 30.98 39.23
CA GLY A 8 16.65 32.37 39.55
C GLY A 8 17.98 32.88 38.96
N ALA A 9 18.76 32.04 38.32
CA ALA A 9 20.06 32.43 37.75
C ALA A 9 19.87 33.36 36.54
N ASP A 10 20.73 34.36 36.43
CA ASP A 10 20.77 35.26 35.29
C ASP A 10 21.31 34.55 34.05
N PHE A 11 20.67 34.76 32.89
CA PHE A 11 21.11 34.21 31.62
C PHE A 11 20.77 35.13 30.45
N GLU A 12 21.43 34.93 29.33
CA GLU A 12 21.19 35.66 28.11
C GLU A 12 20.14 34.95 27.24
N PRO A 13 18.94 35.55 27.02
CA PRO A 13 17.87 34.90 26.30
C PRO A 13 18.16 34.90 24.78
N ARG A 14 17.99 33.74 24.12
CA ARG A 14 18.19 33.58 22.67
C ARG A 14 16.98 34.06 21.86
N THR A 15 15.80 34.17 22.47
CA THR A 15 14.55 34.63 21.85
C THR A 15 13.69 35.36 22.89
N SER A 16 12.72 36.16 22.45
CA SER A 16 11.80 36.90 23.34
C SER A 16 11.04 36.00 24.33
N ASN A 17 10.83 34.74 23.99
CA ASN A 17 10.10 33.76 24.84
C ASN A 17 11.02 32.83 25.62
N HIS A 18 12.35 33.02 25.58
CA HIS A 18 13.31 32.20 26.30
C HIS A 18 13.32 32.57 27.78
N ARG A 19 12.72 31.70 28.64
CA ARG A 19 12.50 31.99 30.08
C ARG A 19 13.33 31.10 31.03
N MET A 20 14.10 30.15 30.53
CA MET A 20 14.86 29.18 31.32
C MET A 20 16.31 29.10 30.86
N CYS A 21 17.27 29.07 31.81
CA CYS A 21 18.70 29.13 31.51
C CYS A 21 19.29 27.85 30.91
N SER A 22 18.63 26.70 31.06
CA SER A 22 19.15 25.41 30.61
C SER A 22 18.03 24.41 30.26
N GLN A 23 18.40 23.36 29.55
CA GLN A 23 17.48 22.22 29.26
C GLN A 23 17.01 21.54 30.56
N LYS A 24 17.85 21.48 31.60
CA LYS A 24 17.50 20.94 32.92
C LYS A 24 16.38 21.78 33.56
N CYS A 25 16.49 23.11 33.54
CA CYS A 25 15.44 23.99 34.03
C CYS A 25 14.15 23.88 33.21
N LYS A 26 14.25 23.69 31.89
CA LYS A 26 13.10 23.43 31.03
C LYS A 26 12.40 22.11 31.39
N ALA A 27 13.16 21.03 31.58
CA ALA A 27 12.62 19.74 32.00
C ALA A 27 11.94 19.80 33.37
N THR A 28 12.53 20.58 34.34
CA THR A 28 11.94 20.82 35.65
C THR A 28 10.63 21.59 35.55
N SER A 29 10.57 22.63 34.72
CA SER A 29 9.35 23.41 34.47
C SER A 29 8.27 22.55 33.83
N ASP A 30 8.64 21.73 32.82
CA ASP A 30 7.71 20.82 32.15
C ASP A 30 7.21 19.69 33.07
N SER A 31 8.06 19.20 33.99
CA SER A 31 7.67 18.27 35.05
C SER A 31 6.73 18.90 36.08
N ALA A 32 6.97 20.15 36.46
CA ALA A 32 6.11 20.89 37.39
C ALA A 32 4.72 21.17 36.77
N ARG A 33 4.68 21.49 35.48
CA ARG A 33 3.41 21.63 34.74
C ARG A 33 2.65 20.30 34.60
N ARG A 34 3.35 19.16 34.61
CA ARG A 34 2.76 17.81 34.61
C ARG A 34 2.38 17.33 36.03
N ARG A 35 2.84 18.00 37.10
CA ARG A 35 2.44 17.72 38.46
C ARG A 35 1.04 18.31 38.71
N ASN A 36 0.12 17.52 38.61
CA ASN A 36 -1.24 17.36 39.05
C ASN A 36 -1.97 18.56 39.65
N PRO A 37 -3.13 18.91 39.06
CA PRO A 37 -4.28 19.32 39.84
C PRO A 37 -4.75 18.12 40.66
N ASP A 38 -5.33 18.36 41.81
CA ASP A 38 -5.88 17.35 42.72
C ASP A 38 -6.88 16.44 41.98
N LEU A 39 -6.47 15.22 41.63
CA LEU A 39 -7.30 14.24 40.92
C LEU A 39 -8.33 13.60 41.86
N SER A 40 -8.33 13.97 43.14
CA SER A 40 -9.33 13.51 44.14
C SER A 40 -10.69 14.23 44.03
N VAL A 41 -10.70 15.41 43.37
CA VAL A 41 -11.90 16.22 43.20
C VAL A 41 -12.74 15.68 42.03
N GLU A 42 -14.01 15.44 42.30
CA GLU A 42 -14.98 15.08 41.29
C GLU A 42 -15.31 16.27 40.39
N ILE A 43 -15.31 16.04 39.07
CA ILE A 43 -15.68 17.04 38.07
C ILE A 43 -16.83 16.54 37.22
N SER A 44 -17.59 17.47 36.65
CA SER A 44 -18.67 17.15 35.71
C SER A 44 -18.15 16.89 34.31
N CYS A 45 -18.62 15.83 33.69
CA CYS A 45 -18.29 15.51 32.29
C CYS A 45 -18.88 16.55 31.34
N GLU A 46 -18.03 17.19 30.49
CA GLU A 46 -18.47 18.21 29.51
C GLU A 46 -19.48 17.66 28.48
N THR A 47 -19.57 16.34 28.30
CA THR A 47 -20.40 15.73 27.25
C THR A 47 -21.74 15.16 27.81
N CYS A 48 -21.74 14.54 28.98
CA CYS A 48 -22.95 13.90 29.52
C CYS A 48 -23.41 14.44 30.89
N GLY A 49 -22.65 15.37 31.49
CA GLY A 49 -22.96 15.96 32.78
C GLY A 49 -22.69 15.07 34.01
N ALA A 50 -22.32 13.81 33.81
CA ALA A 50 -22.07 12.89 34.93
C ALA A 50 -20.83 13.33 35.73
N SER A 51 -20.93 13.24 37.09
CA SER A 51 -19.77 13.46 37.96
C SER A 51 -18.80 12.29 37.89
N PHE A 52 -17.49 12.58 37.82
CA PHE A 52 -16.45 11.56 37.77
C PHE A 52 -15.14 12.07 38.36
N LYS A 53 -14.28 11.16 38.80
CA LYS A 53 -12.93 11.46 39.23
C LYS A 53 -11.98 11.32 38.04
N PRO A 54 -11.25 12.40 37.62
CA PRO A 54 -10.31 12.32 36.51
C PRO A 54 -9.12 11.45 36.93
N TYR A 55 -8.66 10.59 36.02
CA TYR A 55 -7.42 9.81 36.23
C TYR A 55 -6.17 10.49 35.66
N ARG A 56 -6.34 11.60 34.94
CA ARG A 56 -5.24 12.43 34.39
C ARG A 56 -5.59 13.91 34.37
N ALA A 57 -4.57 14.75 34.44
CA ALA A 57 -4.72 16.20 34.35
C ALA A 57 -5.38 16.62 33.01
N GLY A 58 -6.35 17.54 33.08
CA GLY A 58 -7.05 18.07 31.90
C GLY A 58 -8.09 17.13 31.28
N GLN A 59 -8.42 16.01 31.92
CA GLN A 59 -9.51 15.16 31.49
C GLN A 59 -10.85 15.86 31.68
N LYS A 60 -11.63 15.96 30.63
CA LYS A 60 -12.92 16.69 30.59
C LYS A 60 -14.12 15.76 30.41
N ASN A 61 -13.89 14.51 30.02
CA ASN A 61 -14.94 13.54 29.74
C ASN A 61 -14.76 12.28 30.58
N CYS A 62 -15.87 11.75 31.10
CA CYS A 62 -15.86 10.61 32.02
C CYS A 62 -15.42 9.30 31.37
N THR A 63 -15.72 9.09 30.09
CA THR A 63 -15.36 7.89 29.32
C THR A 63 -14.75 8.25 27.95
N PRO A 64 -14.04 7.32 27.28
CA PRO A 64 -13.56 7.51 25.90
C PRO A 64 -14.69 7.82 24.91
N GLU A 65 -15.86 7.21 25.08
CA GLU A 65 -17.05 7.43 24.25
C GLU A 65 -17.56 8.87 24.36
N CYS A 66 -17.56 9.44 25.57
CA CYS A 66 -17.87 10.86 25.77
C CYS A 66 -16.83 11.77 25.11
N GLY A 67 -15.55 11.42 25.13
CA GLY A 67 -14.50 12.13 24.40
C GLY A 67 -14.73 12.13 22.88
N VAL A 68 -15.07 11.00 22.31
CA VAL A 68 -15.41 10.89 20.88
C VAL A 68 -16.65 11.71 20.52
N LYS A 69 -17.68 11.72 21.36
CA LYS A 69 -18.88 12.56 21.16
C LYS A 69 -18.53 14.05 21.21
N ALA A 70 -17.72 14.49 22.16
CA ALA A 70 -17.25 15.88 22.27
C ALA A 70 -16.47 16.30 21.01
N ASP A 71 -15.57 15.47 20.52
CA ASP A 71 -14.81 15.73 19.29
C ASP A 71 -15.73 15.81 18.05
N ARG A 72 -16.74 14.94 17.97
CA ARG A 72 -17.74 15.00 16.89
C ARG A 72 -18.58 16.29 16.95
N GLN A 73 -18.98 16.71 18.14
CA GLN A 73 -19.73 17.97 18.32
C GLN A 73 -18.88 19.19 17.98
N LYS A 74 -17.60 19.19 18.40
CA LYS A 74 -16.66 20.26 18.08
C LYS A 74 -16.38 20.37 16.56
N ARG A 75 -16.24 19.23 15.88
CA ARG A 75 -16.10 19.16 14.41
C ARG A 75 -17.37 19.61 13.68
N ARG A 76 -18.56 19.34 14.23
CA ARG A 76 -19.84 19.84 13.70
C ARG A 76 -19.98 21.35 13.90
N GLY A 77 -19.60 21.90 15.05
CA GLY A 77 -19.63 23.34 15.31
C GLY A 77 -18.58 24.16 14.54
N MET A 78 -17.50 23.53 14.04
CA MET A 78 -16.51 24.16 13.14
C MET A 78 -16.92 24.12 11.66
N ARG A 79 -17.87 23.27 11.28
CA ARG A 79 -18.54 23.31 9.98
C ARG A 79 -19.76 24.19 10.16
N GLY A 80 -19.64 25.46 9.81
CA GLY A 80 -20.78 26.37 9.75
C GLY A 80 -21.94 25.74 8.99
N GLU A 81 -23.14 25.96 9.46
CA GLU A 81 -24.41 25.50 8.91
C GLU A 81 -24.60 26.05 7.49
N GLU A 82 -24.09 25.35 6.51
CA GLU A 82 -24.60 25.29 5.14
C GLU A 82 -24.11 23.94 4.57
N GLU A 83 -24.69 22.85 5.07
CA GLU A 83 -24.73 21.62 4.29
C GLU A 83 -25.70 21.88 3.13
N ALA A 84 -25.13 22.30 2.00
CA ALA A 84 -25.81 22.11 0.73
C ALA A 84 -26.05 20.60 0.60
N SER A 85 -27.29 20.16 0.79
CA SER A 85 -27.68 18.77 0.64
C SER A 85 -27.35 18.35 -0.80
N VAL A 86 -26.31 17.54 -0.97
CA VAL A 86 -26.01 16.91 -2.26
C VAL A 86 -27.25 16.06 -2.60
N PRO A 87 -27.86 16.25 -3.79
CA PRO A 87 -29.02 15.48 -4.17
C PRO A 87 -28.76 13.99 -4.03
N ASP A 88 -29.75 13.23 -3.53
CA ASP A 88 -29.65 11.80 -3.22
C ASP A 88 -29.15 10.96 -4.42
N ASP A 89 -29.47 11.38 -5.65
CA ASP A 89 -29.02 10.72 -6.88
C ASP A 89 -27.50 10.93 -7.14
N GLN A 90 -26.94 12.09 -6.80
CA GLN A 90 -25.50 12.33 -6.89
C GLN A 90 -24.75 11.56 -5.80
N MET A 91 -25.28 11.55 -4.57
CA MET A 91 -24.72 10.74 -3.50
C MET A 91 -24.80 9.24 -3.83
N ALA A 92 -25.92 8.78 -4.36
CA ALA A 92 -26.07 7.37 -4.80
C ALA A 92 -25.07 7.01 -5.90
N ARG A 93 -24.78 7.89 -6.85
CA ARG A 93 -23.76 7.67 -7.90
C ARG A 93 -22.34 7.65 -7.31
N LEU A 94 -22.01 8.57 -6.42
CA LEU A 94 -20.71 8.59 -5.73
C LEU A 94 -20.51 7.33 -4.88
N PHE A 95 -21.57 6.91 -4.14
CA PHE A 95 -21.51 5.68 -3.34
C PHE A 95 -21.56 4.41 -4.18
N LYS A 96 -22.22 4.42 -5.35
CA LYS A 96 -22.20 3.31 -6.29
C LYS A 96 -20.78 3.07 -6.78
N ASN A 97 -20.10 4.10 -7.25
CA ASN A 97 -18.70 4.00 -7.68
C ASN A 97 -17.76 3.58 -6.53
N TYR A 98 -18.04 3.98 -5.31
CA TYR A 98 -17.26 3.56 -4.13
C TYR A 98 -17.54 2.10 -3.72
N LYS A 99 -18.78 1.62 -3.88
CA LYS A 99 -19.15 0.21 -3.59
C LYS A 99 -18.62 -0.78 -4.64
N GLU A 100 -18.49 -0.36 -5.88
CA GLU A 100 -18.01 -1.21 -6.98
C GLU A 100 -16.51 -1.50 -6.91
N ARG A 101 -15.74 -0.70 -6.17
CA ARG A 101 -14.30 -0.91 -5.96
C ARG A 101 -14.02 -1.75 -4.72
N GLN A 102 -14.39 -3.03 -4.77
CA GLN A 102 -14.17 -3.99 -3.69
C GLN A 102 -13.20 -5.09 -4.11
N SER A 103 -12.89 -6.00 -3.17
CA SER A 103 -12.22 -7.26 -3.50
C SER A 103 -13.04 -8.06 -4.51
N ILE A 104 -12.35 -8.76 -5.41
CA ILE A 104 -12.97 -9.58 -6.47
C ILE A 104 -12.79 -11.04 -6.10
N GLU A 105 -13.86 -11.81 -6.25
CA GLU A 105 -13.82 -13.27 -6.18
C GLU A 105 -13.77 -13.84 -7.60
N VAL A 106 -12.78 -14.69 -7.87
CA VAL A 106 -12.62 -15.42 -9.12
C VAL A 106 -12.84 -16.91 -8.84
N SER A 107 -13.98 -17.42 -9.24
CA SER A 107 -14.40 -18.82 -9.06
C SER A 107 -14.65 -19.51 -10.41
N GLY A 108 -14.93 -20.81 -10.38
CA GLY A 108 -15.36 -21.58 -11.55
C GLY A 108 -14.30 -21.73 -12.64
N ARG A 109 -13.01 -21.68 -12.29
CA ARG A 109 -11.93 -21.93 -13.26
C ARG A 109 -11.75 -23.43 -13.47
N PRO A 110 -11.79 -23.90 -14.75
CA PRO A 110 -11.59 -25.33 -15.05
C PRO A 110 -10.14 -25.77 -14.77
N ASP A 111 -9.98 -27.08 -14.60
CA ASP A 111 -8.66 -27.70 -14.49
C ASP A 111 -7.80 -27.41 -15.73
N GLY A 112 -6.53 -27.15 -15.52
CA GLY A 112 -5.61 -26.73 -16.58
C GLY A 112 -5.58 -25.20 -16.81
N THR A 113 -6.45 -24.40 -16.15
CA THR A 113 -6.34 -22.95 -16.19
C THR A 113 -4.99 -22.52 -15.59
N ARG A 114 -4.27 -21.69 -16.31
CA ARG A 114 -2.97 -21.15 -15.91
C ARG A 114 -3.11 -19.70 -15.44
N LEU A 115 -2.62 -19.43 -14.25
CA LEU A 115 -2.52 -18.10 -13.64
C LEU A 115 -1.08 -17.62 -13.70
N MET A 116 -0.87 -16.34 -13.96
CA MET A 116 0.38 -15.63 -13.71
C MET A 116 0.11 -14.38 -12.90
N VAL A 117 0.94 -14.10 -11.89
CA VAL A 117 0.88 -12.89 -11.05
C VAL A 117 2.23 -12.20 -11.14
N ILE A 118 2.23 -10.96 -11.58
CA ILE A 118 3.41 -10.08 -11.65
C ILE A 118 3.16 -8.83 -10.81
N SER A 119 4.21 -8.26 -10.25
CA SER A 119 4.12 -7.14 -9.30
C SER A 119 5.33 -6.23 -9.42
N ASP A 120 5.18 -4.99 -8.96
CA ASP A 120 6.29 -4.07 -8.71
C ASP A 120 7.17 -3.85 -9.97
N ALA A 121 6.55 -3.57 -11.10
CA ALA A 121 7.23 -3.20 -12.34
C ALA A 121 7.79 -1.77 -12.27
N GLN A 122 7.11 -0.88 -11.56
CA GLN A 122 7.48 0.50 -11.29
C GLN A 122 7.91 1.27 -12.55
N ILE A 123 7.11 1.17 -13.60
CA ILE A 123 7.36 1.88 -14.87
C ILE A 123 7.48 3.38 -14.60
N PRO A 124 8.53 4.05 -15.10
CA PRO A 124 9.44 3.63 -16.19
C PRO A 124 10.70 2.87 -15.73
N PHE A 125 10.81 2.49 -14.45
CA PHE A 125 12.01 1.86 -13.89
C PHE A 125 11.99 0.33 -13.98
N ILE A 126 11.20 -0.23 -14.87
CA ILE A 126 11.18 -1.67 -15.14
C ILE A 126 12.58 -2.16 -15.58
N ASP A 127 12.98 -3.35 -15.16
CA ASP A 127 14.20 -4.00 -15.65
C ASP A 127 13.92 -4.55 -17.06
N GLU A 128 14.30 -3.79 -18.08
CA GLU A 128 13.97 -4.12 -19.48
C GLU A 128 14.47 -5.49 -19.95
N PRO A 129 15.73 -5.90 -19.67
CA PRO A 129 16.19 -7.24 -20.03
C PRO A 129 15.37 -8.33 -19.36
N LEU A 130 15.08 -8.17 -18.07
CA LEU A 130 14.22 -9.09 -17.34
C LEU A 130 12.81 -9.12 -17.93
N TRP A 131 12.25 -7.95 -18.23
CA TRP A 131 10.91 -7.87 -18.82
C TRP A 131 10.83 -8.63 -20.15
N LYS A 132 11.83 -8.51 -21.00
CA LYS A 132 11.90 -9.29 -22.26
C LYS A 132 11.88 -10.79 -22.02
N ALA A 133 12.66 -11.28 -21.03
CA ALA A 133 12.69 -12.68 -20.68
C ALA A 133 11.33 -13.16 -20.10
N VAL A 134 10.69 -12.33 -19.25
CA VAL A 134 9.36 -12.59 -18.70
C VAL A 134 8.29 -12.60 -19.79
N MET A 135 8.38 -11.71 -20.80
CA MET A 135 7.48 -11.71 -21.95
C MET A 135 7.65 -12.95 -22.83
N ASN A 136 8.87 -13.42 -23.04
CA ASN A 136 9.12 -14.67 -23.77
C ASN A 136 8.49 -15.86 -23.01
N PHE A 137 8.76 -15.93 -21.71
CA PHE A 137 8.13 -16.92 -20.84
C PHE A 137 6.60 -16.86 -20.88
N MET A 138 6.02 -15.65 -20.77
CA MET A 138 4.56 -15.47 -20.82
C MET A 138 3.98 -15.94 -22.15
N GLY A 139 4.70 -15.72 -23.27
CA GLY A 139 4.32 -16.20 -24.59
C GLY A 139 4.30 -17.73 -24.70
N ASP A 140 5.21 -18.42 -24.02
CA ASP A 140 5.27 -19.89 -23.97
C ASP A 140 4.28 -20.46 -22.95
N PHE A 141 4.19 -19.86 -21.77
CA PHE A 141 3.29 -20.28 -20.70
C PHE A 141 1.83 -20.02 -21.03
N ARG A 142 1.54 -18.91 -21.74
CA ARG A 142 0.20 -18.46 -22.18
C ARG A 142 -0.82 -18.53 -21.05
N PRO A 143 -0.71 -17.69 -20.00
CA PRO A 143 -1.65 -17.70 -18.90
C PRO A 143 -3.07 -17.41 -19.40
N HIS A 144 -4.06 -18.08 -18.83
CA HIS A 144 -5.47 -17.78 -19.04
C HIS A 144 -5.90 -16.57 -18.19
N ASP A 145 -5.28 -16.42 -17.03
CA ASP A 145 -5.49 -15.28 -16.14
C ASP A 145 -4.15 -14.65 -15.79
N LEU A 146 -4.05 -13.33 -15.97
CA LEU A 146 -2.91 -12.51 -15.58
C LEU A 146 -3.37 -11.54 -14.49
N VAL A 147 -2.67 -11.49 -13.37
CA VAL A 147 -2.89 -10.49 -12.32
C VAL A 147 -1.71 -9.53 -12.29
N ILE A 148 -1.99 -8.25 -12.52
CA ILE A 148 -1.08 -7.14 -12.23
C ILE A 148 -1.29 -6.79 -10.77
N ASN A 149 -0.32 -7.10 -9.91
CA ASN A 149 -0.47 -7.04 -8.46
C ASN A 149 0.14 -5.77 -7.85
N GLY A 150 -0.15 -4.62 -8.44
CA GLY A 150 0.20 -3.30 -7.94
C GLY A 150 1.64 -2.85 -8.22
N ASP A 151 1.86 -1.57 -7.97
CA ASP A 151 3.11 -0.86 -8.23
C ASP A 151 3.60 -1.11 -9.68
N TRP A 152 2.64 -1.07 -10.62
CA TRP A 152 2.91 -1.14 -12.05
C TRP A 152 3.56 0.14 -12.54
N MET A 153 3.03 1.29 -12.10
CA MET A 153 3.60 2.62 -12.31
C MET A 153 4.37 3.05 -11.06
N ASP A 154 5.46 3.78 -11.23
CA ASP A 154 6.16 4.36 -10.07
C ASP A 154 5.48 5.64 -9.56
N CYS A 155 4.79 6.38 -10.43
CA CYS A 155 4.25 7.71 -10.12
C CYS A 155 5.33 8.63 -9.53
N TYR A 156 6.52 8.61 -10.13
CA TYR A 156 7.73 9.24 -9.61
C TYR A 156 7.56 10.75 -9.42
N GLU A 157 6.96 11.44 -10.39
CA GLU A 157 6.79 12.89 -10.38
C GLU A 157 5.99 13.39 -9.17
N ILE A 158 5.00 12.61 -8.73
CA ILE A 158 4.10 12.96 -7.62
C ILE A 158 4.49 12.30 -6.29
N SER A 159 5.63 11.62 -6.22
CA SER A 159 6.12 11.03 -4.98
C SER A 159 6.55 12.10 -3.97
N ASP A 160 6.54 11.79 -2.67
CA ASP A 160 7.03 12.68 -1.62
C ASP A 160 8.58 12.60 -1.44
N PHE A 161 9.29 11.77 -2.23
CA PHE A 161 10.75 11.60 -2.16
C PHE A 161 11.48 12.67 -2.98
N ASP A 162 12.76 12.90 -2.64
CA ASP A 162 13.66 13.75 -3.42
C ASP A 162 13.80 13.19 -4.85
N LYS A 163 13.79 14.09 -5.83
CA LYS A 163 13.81 13.72 -7.24
C LYS A 163 15.12 14.13 -7.89
N ARG A 164 15.73 13.24 -8.64
CA ARG A 164 16.88 13.57 -9.46
C ARG A 164 16.44 14.22 -10.77
N PRO A 165 16.96 15.40 -11.11
CA PRO A 165 16.56 16.09 -12.34
C PRO A 165 16.74 15.23 -13.61
N GLU A 166 17.74 14.35 -13.62
CA GLU A 166 18.05 13.47 -14.75
C GLU A 166 17.00 12.37 -14.94
N ARG A 167 16.13 12.12 -13.95
CA ARG A 167 15.10 11.08 -13.96
C ARG A 167 13.68 11.64 -13.91
N LEU A 168 13.49 12.90 -14.21
CA LEU A 168 12.18 13.50 -14.32
C LEU A 168 11.48 13.02 -15.58
N PHE A 169 10.64 12.01 -15.43
CA PHE A 169 9.62 11.67 -16.40
C PHE A 169 8.33 12.35 -16.00
N ASN A 170 7.66 13.00 -16.95
CA ASN A 170 6.34 13.52 -16.61
C ASN A 170 5.35 12.36 -16.48
N LEU A 171 4.34 12.56 -15.64
CA LEU A 171 3.35 11.54 -15.34
C LEU A 171 2.63 11.01 -16.60
N GLN A 172 2.45 11.85 -17.62
CA GLN A 172 1.86 11.44 -18.89
C GLN A 172 2.71 10.39 -19.60
N THR A 173 4.04 10.58 -19.66
CA THR A 173 4.96 9.60 -20.24
C THR A 173 4.93 8.28 -19.47
N GLU A 174 4.84 8.33 -18.14
CA GLU A 174 4.65 7.11 -17.35
C GLU A 174 3.36 6.37 -17.73
N PHE A 175 2.24 7.08 -17.91
CA PHE A 175 0.98 6.49 -18.35
C PHE A 175 1.08 5.86 -19.74
N GLU A 176 1.74 6.53 -20.69
CA GLU A 176 1.95 6.02 -22.04
C GLU A 176 2.78 4.72 -22.01
N MET A 177 3.93 4.73 -21.34
CA MET A 177 4.78 3.55 -21.18
C MET A 177 4.07 2.40 -20.44
N ALA A 178 3.36 2.70 -19.36
CA ALA A 178 2.60 1.71 -18.60
C ALA A 178 1.48 1.08 -19.44
N SER A 179 0.82 1.89 -20.27
CA SER A 179 -0.21 1.46 -21.21
C SER A 179 0.34 0.51 -22.27
N ASP A 180 1.45 0.89 -22.91
CA ASP A 180 2.09 0.07 -23.95
C ASP A 180 2.60 -1.26 -23.39
N THR A 181 3.22 -1.21 -22.22
CA THR A 181 3.71 -2.40 -21.51
C THR A 181 2.59 -3.35 -21.12
N LEU A 182 1.44 -2.82 -20.68
CA LEU A 182 0.24 -3.62 -20.39
C LEU A 182 -0.33 -4.25 -21.65
N ASP A 183 -0.39 -3.51 -22.76
CA ASP A 183 -0.88 -4.03 -24.03
C ASP A 183 0.04 -5.12 -24.61
N ASP A 184 1.35 -5.02 -24.39
CA ASP A 184 2.30 -6.07 -24.76
C ASP A 184 2.12 -7.34 -23.91
N ALA A 185 1.89 -7.21 -22.62
CA ALA A 185 1.57 -8.34 -21.76
C ALA A 185 0.27 -9.03 -22.20
N ARG A 186 -0.77 -8.24 -22.53
CA ARG A 186 -2.07 -8.77 -23.02
C ARG A 186 -1.97 -9.57 -24.32
N LYS A 187 -1.04 -9.23 -25.20
CA LYS A 187 -0.79 -10.01 -26.44
C LYS A 187 -0.20 -11.40 -26.17
N ARG A 188 0.38 -11.62 -25.00
CA ARG A 188 1.07 -12.87 -24.62
C ARG A 188 0.21 -13.86 -23.86
N ILE A 189 -0.94 -13.44 -23.32
CA ILE A 189 -1.86 -14.34 -22.63
C ILE A 189 -2.65 -15.21 -23.62
N ALA A 190 -3.41 -16.19 -23.12
CA ALA A 190 -4.29 -17.01 -23.95
C ALA A 190 -5.34 -16.14 -24.68
N LYS A 191 -5.86 -16.61 -25.82
CA LYS A 191 -6.77 -15.84 -26.68
C LYS A 191 -7.98 -15.27 -25.91
N ASP A 192 -8.55 -16.08 -25.01
CA ASP A 192 -9.70 -15.69 -24.17
C ASP A 192 -9.25 -15.37 -22.73
N GLY A 193 -7.97 -15.04 -22.58
CA GLY A 193 -7.34 -14.75 -21.29
C GLY A 193 -7.88 -13.46 -20.69
N LYS A 194 -7.87 -13.40 -19.36
CA LYS A 194 -8.35 -12.25 -18.59
C LYS A 194 -7.23 -11.61 -17.83
N VAL A 195 -7.26 -10.27 -17.75
CA VAL A 195 -6.37 -9.50 -16.89
C VAL A 195 -7.16 -8.99 -15.68
N PHE A 196 -6.59 -9.11 -14.51
CA PHE A 196 -7.08 -8.49 -13.28
C PHE A 196 -6.03 -7.50 -12.81
N TRP A 197 -6.48 -6.34 -12.38
CA TRP A 197 -5.63 -5.27 -11.90
C TRP A 197 -5.86 -5.02 -10.42
N ILE A 198 -4.79 -4.92 -9.65
CA ILE A 198 -4.79 -4.49 -8.25
C ILE A 198 -3.88 -3.26 -8.17
N ASP A 199 -4.36 -2.17 -7.58
CA ASP A 199 -3.51 -1.01 -7.32
C ASP A 199 -2.51 -1.31 -6.20
N GLY A 200 -1.29 -0.79 -6.36
CA GLY A 200 -0.31 -0.70 -5.30
C GLY A 200 -0.34 0.65 -4.60
N ASN A 201 0.60 0.84 -3.67
CA ASN A 201 0.73 2.12 -2.98
C ASN A 201 1.30 3.24 -3.87
N HIS A 202 1.94 2.89 -4.99
CA HIS A 202 2.43 3.87 -5.96
C HIS A 202 1.27 4.45 -6.77
N GLU A 203 0.34 3.64 -7.24
CA GLU A 203 -0.88 4.12 -7.88
C GLU A 203 -1.72 4.99 -6.94
N GLU A 204 -1.78 4.62 -5.65
CA GLU A 204 -2.50 5.39 -4.64
C GLU A 204 -1.90 6.79 -4.40
N ARG A 205 -0.62 7.03 -4.79
CA ARG A 205 0.00 8.38 -4.73
C ARG A 205 -0.80 9.41 -5.52
N LEU A 206 -1.34 9.05 -6.68
CA LEU A 206 -2.15 9.95 -7.48
C LEU A 206 -3.40 10.39 -6.71
N ASN A 207 -4.15 9.45 -6.17
CA ASN A 207 -5.34 9.74 -5.36
C ASN A 207 -4.97 10.62 -4.16
N ARG A 208 -3.91 10.27 -3.43
CA ARG A 208 -3.44 11.02 -2.26
C ARG A 208 -3.01 12.45 -2.61
N ALA A 209 -2.31 12.64 -3.73
CA ALA A 209 -1.92 13.96 -4.21
C ALA A 209 -3.14 14.83 -4.52
N ILE A 210 -4.15 14.25 -5.20
CA ILE A 210 -5.42 14.94 -5.48
C ILE A 210 -6.14 15.29 -4.18
N TRP A 211 -6.31 14.36 -3.26
CA TRP A 211 -6.99 14.60 -1.98
C TRP A 211 -6.29 15.63 -1.11
N LYS A 212 -4.96 15.66 -1.15
CA LYS A 212 -4.15 16.60 -0.36
C LYS A 212 -4.17 18.02 -0.92
N HIS A 213 -4.12 18.17 -2.25
CA HIS A 213 -3.90 19.46 -2.90
C HIS A 213 -5.10 20.00 -3.68
N ALA A 214 -6.01 19.14 -4.11
CA ALA A 214 -7.09 19.48 -5.03
C ALA A 214 -8.39 18.69 -4.77
N ALA A 215 -8.72 18.37 -3.53
CA ALA A 215 -9.87 17.54 -3.17
C ALA A 215 -11.20 18.00 -3.78
N GLY A 216 -11.41 19.33 -3.85
CA GLY A 216 -12.60 19.92 -4.46
C GLY A 216 -12.70 19.73 -5.99
N PHE A 217 -11.60 19.35 -6.64
CA PHE A 217 -11.53 19.09 -8.09
C PHE A 217 -11.35 17.61 -8.43
N ALA A 218 -11.42 16.73 -7.43
CA ALA A 218 -11.20 15.27 -7.64
C ALA A 218 -12.14 14.68 -8.70
N PHE A 219 -13.34 15.24 -8.87
CA PHE A 219 -14.30 14.81 -9.88
C PHE A 219 -13.90 15.15 -11.33
N LEU A 220 -12.92 16.04 -11.53
CA LEU A 220 -12.40 16.45 -12.85
C LEU A 220 -11.13 15.67 -13.22
N VAL A 221 -10.51 14.98 -12.29
CA VAL A 221 -9.22 14.31 -12.49
C VAL A 221 -9.47 12.83 -12.73
N SER A 222 -8.89 12.30 -13.82
CA SER A 222 -8.89 10.86 -14.10
C SER A 222 -8.02 10.15 -13.08
N ASP A 223 -8.54 9.06 -12.53
CA ASP A 223 -7.75 8.13 -11.72
C ASP A 223 -6.89 7.20 -12.60
N ILE A 224 -6.08 6.35 -11.99
CA ILE A 224 -5.23 5.36 -12.70
C ILE A 224 -6.08 4.48 -13.62
N SER A 225 -7.26 4.06 -13.15
CA SER A 225 -8.16 3.19 -13.93
C SER A 225 -8.61 3.86 -15.23
N ALA A 226 -8.99 5.13 -15.17
CA ALA A 226 -9.41 5.88 -16.35
C ALA A 226 -8.19 6.22 -17.26
N GLY A 227 -7.07 6.63 -16.67
CA GLY A 227 -5.85 6.97 -17.41
C GLY A 227 -5.29 5.78 -18.22
N LEU A 228 -5.30 4.59 -17.64
CA LEU A 228 -4.89 3.35 -18.31
C LEU A 228 -6.02 2.64 -19.06
N ARG A 229 -7.25 3.18 -19.04
CA ARG A 229 -8.47 2.55 -19.62
C ARG A 229 -8.64 1.11 -19.17
N LEU A 230 -8.54 0.86 -17.84
CA LEU A 230 -8.55 -0.49 -17.30
C LEU A 230 -9.91 -1.19 -17.47
N GLU A 231 -11.01 -0.45 -17.55
CA GLU A 231 -12.34 -1.01 -17.83
C GLU A 231 -12.42 -1.74 -19.20
N GLU A 232 -11.64 -1.26 -20.18
CA GLU A 232 -11.56 -1.87 -21.51
C GLU A 232 -10.53 -3.01 -21.58
N ARG A 233 -9.52 -2.98 -20.72
CA ARG A 233 -8.33 -3.84 -20.75
C ARG A 233 -8.38 -4.99 -19.77
N CYS A 234 -9.09 -4.81 -18.65
CA CYS A 234 -9.10 -5.74 -17.54
C CYS A 234 -10.49 -6.29 -17.27
N ALA A 235 -10.57 -7.55 -16.89
CA ALA A 235 -11.80 -8.20 -16.46
C ALA A 235 -12.22 -7.79 -15.04
N GLY A 236 -11.31 -7.17 -14.28
CA GLY A 236 -11.57 -6.65 -12.96
C GLY A 236 -10.49 -5.68 -12.49
N TYR A 237 -10.89 -4.69 -11.72
CA TYR A 237 -10.06 -3.68 -11.10
C TYR A 237 -10.29 -3.64 -9.59
N VAL A 238 -9.21 -3.65 -8.83
CA VAL A 238 -9.20 -3.69 -7.36
C VAL A 238 -8.34 -2.53 -6.84
N PRO A 239 -8.89 -1.62 -6.02
CA PRO A 239 -8.12 -0.51 -5.47
C PRO A 239 -7.12 -0.98 -4.41
N TYR A 240 -6.15 -0.12 -4.11
CA TYR A 240 -5.15 -0.38 -3.07
C TYR A 240 -5.77 -0.79 -1.73
N GLY A 241 -5.17 -1.78 -1.09
CA GLY A 241 -5.63 -2.32 0.20
C GLY A 241 -6.76 -3.36 0.09
N LYS A 242 -7.19 -3.69 -1.12
CA LYS A 242 -8.12 -4.78 -1.43
C LYS A 242 -7.37 -5.95 -2.06
N HIS A 243 -8.08 -7.00 -2.45
CA HIS A 243 -7.49 -8.24 -2.96
C HIS A 243 -8.36 -8.91 -4.03
N VAL A 244 -7.76 -9.80 -4.78
CA VAL A 244 -8.45 -10.80 -5.59
C VAL A 244 -8.41 -12.11 -4.81
N ASP A 245 -9.55 -12.72 -4.56
CA ASP A 245 -9.66 -14.11 -4.12
C ASP A 245 -9.73 -15.00 -5.36
N TYR A 246 -8.70 -15.79 -5.60
CA TYR A 246 -8.62 -16.67 -6.75
C TYR A 246 -8.75 -18.12 -6.28
N LEU A 247 -9.97 -18.67 -6.29
CA LEU A 247 -10.27 -20.03 -5.81
C LEU A 247 -9.79 -20.26 -4.35
N GLY A 248 -9.98 -19.27 -3.46
CA GLY A 248 -9.50 -19.32 -2.09
C GLY A 248 -8.01 -18.99 -1.89
N PHE A 249 -7.31 -18.62 -2.97
CA PHE A 249 -5.94 -18.09 -2.91
C PHE A 249 -5.99 -16.57 -2.97
N THR A 250 -5.57 -15.89 -1.91
CA THR A 250 -5.64 -14.43 -1.79
C THR A 250 -4.47 -13.76 -2.51
N ILE A 251 -4.76 -12.86 -3.46
CA ILE A 251 -3.75 -12.07 -4.17
C ILE A 251 -3.96 -10.61 -3.77
N THR A 252 -2.96 -9.97 -3.19
CA THR A 252 -2.99 -8.57 -2.77
C THR A 252 -1.64 -7.92 -3.00
N HIS A 253 -1.62 -6.61 -3.30
CA HIS A 253 -0.33 -5.91 -3.31
C HIS A 253 0.31 -5.92 -1.91
N GLY A 254 -0.51 -5.76 -0.88
CA GLY A 254 -0.05 -5.75 0.51
C GLY A 254 0.31 -4.35 1.00
N ASN A 255 0.49 -4.26 2.32
CA ASN A 255 0.84 -3.01 3.00
C ASN A 255 1.77 -3.24 4.21
N PHE A 256 2.23 -4.47 4.40
CA PHE A 256 3.18 -4.79 5.46
C PHE A 256 4.60 -4.79 4.92
N VAL A 257 5.53 -4.30 5.75
CA VAL A 257 6.97 -4.40 5.52
C VAL A 257 7.61 -5.05 6.73
N SER A 258 8.55 -5.95 6.51
CA SER A 258 9.35 -6.60 7.55
C SER A 258 10.82 -6.63 7.11
N SER A 259 11.73 -6.84 8.06
CA SER A 259 13.18 -6.78 7.78
C SER A 259 13.69 -7.93 6.92
N TYR A 260 13.02 -9.09 6.94
CA TYR A 260 13.49 -10.31 6.28
C TYR A 260 12.44 -10.88 5.34
N SER A 261 12.91 -11.52 4.26
CA SER A 261 12.09 -12.29 3.33
C SER A 261 11.33 -13.42 4.06
N GLY A 262 10.07 -13.62 3.73
CA GLY A 262 9.19 -14.58 4.40
C GLY A 262 8.47 -14.03 5.65
N TYR A 263 9.01 -13.01 6.31
CA TYR A 263 8.34 -12.41 7.49
C TYR A 263 7.11 -11.61 7.11
N THR A 264 7.13 -10.91 5.98
CA THR A 264 5.95 -10.22 5.47
C THR A 264 4.91 -11.22 5.01
N ALA A 265 5.33 -12.31 4.38
CA ALA A 265 4.47 -13.44 4.03
C ALA A 265 3.74 -14.00 5.29
N LYS A 266 4.48 -14.18 6.39
CA LYS A 266 3.88 -14.60 7.67
C LYS A 266 2.81 -13.61 8.15
N ARG A 267 3.10 -12.31 8.13
CA ARG A 267 2.14 -11.29 8.59
C ARG A 267 0.85 -11.28 7.78
N HIS A 268 0.94 -11.49 6.47
CA HIS A 268 -0.24 -11.63 5.62
C HIS A 268 -0.98 -12.95 5.91
N ALA A 269 -0.27 -14.06 6.05
CA ALA A 269 -0.86 -15.34 6.41
C ALA A 269 -1.62 -15.26 7.76
N ASP A 270 -1.03 -14.62 8.77
CA ASP A 270 -1.66 -14.38 10.08
C ASP A 270 -2.91 -13.47 9.97
N ARG A 271 -2.96 -12.56 8.98
CA ARG A 271 -4.09 -11.64 8.78
C ARG A 271 -5.23 -12.26 8.00
N TYR A 272 -4.90 -12.97 6.91
CA TYR A 272 -5.91 -13.49 5.97
C TYR A 272 -6.37 -14.91 6.31
N HIS A 273 -5.58 -15.65 7.10
CA HIS A 273 -5.85 -17.06 7.46
C HIS A 273 -6.09 -17.95 6.23
N SER A 274 -5.39 -17.68 5.14
CA SER A 274 -5.48 -18.36 3.84
C SER A 274 -4.11 -18.58 3.22
N SER A 275 -4.06 -19.32 2.13
CA SER A 275 -2.92 -19.24 1.20
C SER A 275 -3.04 -17.97 0.36
N GLY A 276 -1.89 -17.41 -0.05
CA GLY A 276 -1.92 -16.19 -0.86
C GLY A 276 -0.56 -15.68 -1.29
N CYS A 277 -0.56 -14.48 -1.89
CA CYS A 277 0.68 -13.80 -2.24
C CYS A 277 0.55 -12.27 -2.11
N ASN A 278 1.69 -11.63 -1.94
CA ASN A 278 1.83 -10.18 -1.97
C ASN A 278 3.07 -9.71 -2.74
N GLY A 279 3.00 -8.48 -3.27
CA GLY A 279 4.12 -7.68 -3.78
C GLY A 279 4.69 -6.75 -2.72
N HIS A 280 4.88 -5.47 -3.06
CA HIS A 280 5.22 -4.34 -2.21
C HIS A 280 6.63 -4.37 -1.59
N THR A 281 7.10 -5.50 -1.11
CA THR A 281 8.39 -5.60 -0.42
C THR A 281 9.57 -5.81 -1.36
N HIS A 282 9.32 -6.07 -2.63
CA HIS A 282 10.30 -6.43 -3.66
C HIS A 282 11.11 -7.69 -3.29
N ARG A 283 10.66 -8.48 -2.32
CA ARG A 283 11.34 -9.68 -1.85
C ARG A 283 10.67 -10.92 -2.35
N ALA A 284 11.45 -11.97 -2.55
CA ALA A 284 10.95 -13.28 -2.90
C ALA A 284 11.14 -14.24 -1.72
N GLY A 285 10.05 -14.81 -1.23
CA GLY A 285 10.07 -15.71 -0.09
C GLY A 285 8.73 -16.37 0.14
N SER A 286 8.66 -17.23 1.14
CA SER A 286 7.39 -17.87 1.50
C SER A 286 7.34 -18.21 2.99
N TYR A 287 6.12 -18.34 3.49
CA TYR A 287 5.82 -18.85 4.82
C TYR A 287 4.70 -19.86 4.74
N SER A 288 4.88 -21.02 5.37
CA SER A 288 3.88 -22.08 5.40
C SER A 288 3.48 -22.41 6.84
N TYR A 289 2.22 -22.74 7.03
CA TYR A 289 1.68 -23.20 8.31
C TYR A 289 0.56 -24.23 8.08
N THR A 290 0.24 -24.99 9.12
CA THR A 290 -0.90 -25.90 9.13
C THR A 290 -1.96 -25.37 10.10
N ASP A 291 -3.21 -25.30 9.65
CA ASP A 291 -4.32 -24.83 10.46
C ASP A 291 -4.86 -25.93 11.40
N MET A 292 -5.82 -25.55 12.26
CA MET A 292 -6.44 -26.47 13.21
C MET A 292 -7.27 -27.60 12.55
N HIS A 293 -7.56 -27.51 11.26
CA HIS A 293 -8.24 -28.52 10.44
C HIS A 293 -7.26 -29.39 9.65
N ASN A 294 -5.97 -29.33 9.99
CA ASN A 294 -4.88 -30.08 9.34
C ASN A 294 -4.71 -29.73 7.84
N ARG A 295 -5.04 -28.50 7.44
CA ARG A 295 -4.85 -27.99 6.09
C ARG A 295 -3.59 -27.13 6.06
N SER A 296 -2.73 -27.38 5.06
CA SER A 296 -1.51 -26.61 4.86
C SER A 296 -1.81 -25.35 4.01
N HIS A 297 -1.31 -24.21 4.49
CA HIS A 297 -1.40 -22.93 3.82
C HIS A 297 0.02 -22.41 3.54
N THR A 298 0.18 -21.73 2.40
CA THR A 298 1.44 -21.07 2.06
C THR A 298 1.16 -19.67 1.54
N TRP A 299 1.90 -18.70 2.07
CA TRP A 299 1.90 -17.32 1.58
C TRP A 299 3.23 -16.99 0.92
N TYR A 300 3.19 -16.26 -0.21
CA TYR A 300 4.36 -15.91 -1.02
C TYR A 300 4.57 -14.40 -1.07
N GLU A 301 5.80 -13.93 -0.87
CA GLU A 301 6.29 -12.64 -1.35
C GLU A 301 6.82 -12.88 -2.76
N ILE A 302 6.30 -12.16 -3.76
CA ILE A 302 6.51 -12.53 -5.18
C ILE A 302 7.58 -11.69 -5.89
N GLY A 303 8.41 -10.96 -5.14
CA GLY A 303 9.51 -10.18 -5.70
C GLY A 303 9.06 -8.92 -6.44
N CYS A 304 9.88 -8.46 -7.37
CA CYS A 304 9.62 -7.31 -8.23
C CYS A 304 10.14 -7.54 -9.65
N LEU A 305 9.74 -6.67 -10.57
CA LEU A 305 10.26 -6.61 -11.95
C LEU A 305 10.98 -5.28 -12.25
N CYS A 306 11.08 -4.40 -11.26
CA CYS A 306 11.80 -3.13 -11.40
C CYS A 306 13.31 -3.31 -11.20
N ARG A 307 14.07 -2.33 -11.64
CA ARG A 307 15.51 -2.24 -11.41
C ARG A 307 15.81 -2.15 -9.91
N LYS A 308 16.97 -2.69 -9.48
CA LYS A 308 17.39 -2.70 -8.07
C LYS A 308 18.23 -1.49 -7.68
N ASP A 309 18.61 -0.64 -8.63
CA ASP A 309 19.48 0.52 -8.44
C ASP A 309 18.70 1.84 -8.35
N LEU A 310 17.48 1.80 -7.89
CA LEU A 310 16.65 2.99 -7.72
C LEU A 310 17.21 3.90 -6.63
N GLU A 311 17.13 5.19 -6.84
CA GLU A 311 17.85 6.20 -6.04
C GLU A 311 17.38 6.33 -4.59
N TYR A 312 16.15 5.95 -4.30
CA TYR A 312 15.64 5.91 -2.92
C TYR A 312 16.15 4.69 -2.15
N VAL A 313 16.85 3.77 -2.83
CA VAL A 313 17.53 2.65 -2.19
C VAL A 313 18.88 3.09 -1.68
N LYS A 314 19.04 3.12 -0.36
CA LYS A 314 20.34 3.42 0.26
C LYS A 314 21.13 2.12 0.45
N GLY A 315 22.21 1.98 -0.30
CA GLY A 315 23.07 0.78 -0.26
C GLY A 315 22.57 -0.35 -1.16
N VAL A 316 22.79 -1.60 -0.76
CA VAL A 316 22.35 -2.78 -1.50
C VAL A 316 20.90 -3.10 -1.15
N ALA A 317 20.02 -3.08 -2.15
CA ALA A 317 18.63 -3.47 -1.97
C ALA A 317 18.52 -4.96 -1.63
N ASN A 318 17.80 -5.30 -0.57
CA ASN A 318 17.40 -6.68 -0.33
C ASN A 318 16.16 -7.03 -1.16
N TRP A 319 16.28 -6.88 -2.49
CA TRP A 319 15.24 -7.12 -3.47
C TRP A 319 15.58 -8.32 -4.33
N GLN A 320 14.59 -9.09 -4.71
CA GLN A 320 14.75 -10.24 -5.59
C GLN A 320 13.76 -10.15 -6.74
N HIS A 321 14.25 -10.44 -7.95
CA HIS A 321 13.40 -10.59 -9.11
C HIS A 321 12.67 -11.94 -9.06
N ALA A 322 11.35 -11.89 -9.12
CA ALA A 322 10.51 -13.07 -9.12
C ALA A 322 9.08 -12.74 -9.59
N PHE A 323 8.32 -13.75 -9.88
CA PHE A 323 6.88 -13.70 -10.16
C PHE A 323 6.24 -15.02 -9.75
N LEU A 324 4.90 -15.05 -9.66
CA LEU A 324 4.18 -16.27 -9.32
C LEU A 324 3.45 -16.80 -10.55
N VAL A 325 3.47 -18.11 -10.73
CA VAL A 325 2.60 -18.82 -11.66
C VAL A 325 1.79 -19.88 -10.93
N GLY A 326 0.73 -20.37 -11.54
CA GLY A 326 -0.03 -21.46 -10.96
C GLY A 326 -0.90 -22.16 -12.00
N THR A 327 -1.30 -23.38 -11.71
CA THR A 327 -2.23 -24.16 -12.53
C THR A 327 -3.37 -24.65 -11.66
N VAL A 328 -4.59 -24.51 -12.15
CA VAL A 328 -5.78 -25.06 -11.46
C VAL A 328 -5.84 -26.57 -11.65
N ARG A 329 -6.00 -27.30 -10.56
CA ARG A 329 -6.22 -28.76 -10.53
C ARG A 329 -7.13 -29.10 -9.34
N GLY A 330 -8.12 -29.93 -9.59
CA GLY A 330 -9.08 -30.34 -8.56
C GLY A 330 -9.81 -29.16 -7.91
N GLY A 331 -10.09 -28.10 -8.67
CA GLY A 331 -10.76 -26.89 -8.18
C GLY A 331 -9.89 -25.98 -7.30
N ALA A 332 -8.58 -26.26 -7.15
CA ALA A 332 -7.66 -25.43 -6.38
C ALA A 332 -6.51 -24.93 -7.25
N LEU A 333 -5.95 -23.75 -6.90
CA LEU A 333 -4.74 -23.24 -7.50
C LEU A 333 -3.51 -23.96 -6.89
N HIS A 334 -2.61 -24.40 -7.76
CA HIS A 334 -1.29 -24.95 -7.40
C HIS A 334 -0.22 -23.90 -7.75
N PRO A 335 0.16 -23.04 -6.81
CA PRO A 335 1.08 -21.93 -7.09
C PRO A 335 2.54 -22.37 -7.04
N GLN A 336 3.37 -21.70 -7.84
CA GLN A 336 4.82 -21.84 -7.87
C GLN A 336 5.46 -20.46 -7.97
N LEU A 337 6.36 -20.13 -7.05
CA LEU A 337 7.19 -18.94 -7.11
C LEU A 337 8.36 -19.18 -8.08
N VAL A 338 8.42 -18.41 -9.16
CA VAL A 338 9.52 -18.42 -10.13
C VAL A 338 10.51 -17.32 -9.75
N ARG A 339 11.74 -17.70 -9.40
CA ARG A 339 12.79 -16.78 -8.96
C ARG A 339 13.83 -16.63 -10.05
N VAL A 340 14.26 -15.41 -10.30
CA VAL A 340 15.44 -15.15 -11.12
C VAL A 340 16.68 -15.41 -10.29
N ILE A 341 17.57 -16.23 -10.80
CA ILE A 341 18.86 -16.56 -10.18
C ILE A 341 19.94 -15.75 -10.88
N GLU A 342 20.76 -15.07 -10.11
CA GLU A 342 21.89 -14.26 -10.55
C GLU A 342 23.18 -15.01 -10.19
N THR A 343 24.05 -15.13 -11.20
CA THR A 343 25.36 -15.80 -11.07
C THR A 343 26.42 -14.96 -11.74
N ASP A 344 27.70 -15.29 -11.55
CA ASP A 344 28.82 -14.61 -12.24
C ASP A 344 28.75 -14.75 -13.77
N SER A 345 28.04 -15.76 -14.27
CA SER A 345 27.89 -16.03 -15.71
C SER A 345 26.65 -15.41 -16.33
N GLY A 346 25.80 -14.75 -15.56
CA GLY A 346 24.56 -14.15 -16.03
C GLY A 346 23.39 -14.39 -15.08
N ARG A 347 22.21 -13.97 -15.49
CA ARG A 347 20.97 -14.13 -14.73
C ARG A 347 19.87 -14.76 -15.58
N GLY A 348 18.97 -15.47 -14.95
CA GLY A 348 17.84 -16.12 -15.61
C GLY A 348 16.98 -16.91 -14.67
N PHE A 349 15.99 -17.59 -15.20
CA PHE A 349 15.09 -18.46 -14.41
C PHE A 349 14.72 -19.72 -15.17
N SER A 350 14.37 -20.76 -14.42
CA SER A 350 13.92 -22.03 -15.00
C SER A 350 12.47 -22.32 -14.64
N TYR A 351 11.73 -22.86 -15.59
CA TYR A 351 10.37 -23.35 -15.38
C TYR A 351 10.11 -24.60 -16.24
N ALA A 352 9.60 -25.67 -15.63
CA ALA A 352 9.23 -26.92 -16.31
C ALA A 352 10.34 -27.49 -17.24
N GLY A 353 11.60 -27.33 -16.85
CA GLY A 353 12.76 -27.80 -17.60
C GLY A 353 13.29 -26.85 -18.68
N ALA A 354 12.59 -25.77 -18.99
CA ALA A 354 13.08 -24.71 -19.85
C ALA A 354 13.84 -23.64 -19.05
N TYR A 355 14.88 -23.04 -19.65
CA TYR A 355 15.63 -21.94 -19.08
C TYR A 355 15.39 -20.66 -19.89
N TYR A 356 15.15 -19.57 -19.20
CA TYR A 356 14.93 -18.23 -19.76
C TYR A 356 16.06 -17.34 -19.29
N GLU A 357 16.96 -17.04 -20.19
CA GLU A 357 18.10 -16.15 -19.95
C GLU A 357 17.64 -14.70 -19.95
N VAL A 358 18.20 -13.90 -19.05
CA VAL A 358 18.03 -12.46 -19.01
C VAL A 358 19.31 -11.85 -19.60
N ASN A 359 19.21 -11.39 -20.83
CA ASN A 359 20.34 -10.82 -21.58
C ASN A 359 20.38 -9.32 -21.36
N ASP A 360 21.42 -8.84 -20.68
CA ASP A 360 21.68 -7.42 -20.40
C ASP A 360 22.14 -6.64 -21.62
#